data_96ee9b36f0569fd8cb57782f32e35813
#
_entry.id   96ee9b36f0569fd8cb57782f32e35813
#
_cell.length_a   1.000
_cell.length_b   1.000
_cell.length_c   1.000
_cell.angle_alpha   90.00
_cell.angle_beta   90.00
_cell.angle_gamma   90.00
#
_symmetry.space_group_name_H-M   'P 1'
#
loop_
_entity.id
_entity.type
_entity.pdbx_description
1 polymer ?
#
loop_
_entity_poly.entity_id
_entity_poly.type
_entity_poly.pdbx_seq_one_letter_code
_entity_poly.pdbx_strand_id
1 'polypeptide(L)'
;IWVTAGSFVILVVLTMDSLSQTSAGGKRVQAYSVINKKIDYQFKKDLNKFMPVIGEDEFLFGKQLTEEEARQLVDLGKKTTQSKNCMNCHTLLGNGAYYAPDLTKAWLDKGWISKDTRENMMINFLMDPEKNARTFGSNRKMPDLNITEQEAKGIVAFLKWMSSIDTNGFPYNFTTLEGED
;
A
#
# COMPACT_ATOMS: atom_id res chain seq x y z
N ILE A 1 2.36 -39.49 27.03
CA ILE A 1 1.01 -39.25 26.42
C ILE A 1 0.42 -37.93 26.92
N TRP A 2 0.34 -37.67 28.24
CA TRP A 2 -0.27 -36.44 28.76
C TRP A 2 0.48 -35.17 28.38
N VAL A 3 1.81 -35.19 28.37
CA VAL A 3 2.62 -34.04 27.93
C VAL A 3 2.41 -33.75 26.44
N THR A 4 2.40 -34.77 25.60
CA THR A 4 2.18 -34.63 24.17
C THR A 4 0.78 -34.08 23.86
N ALA A 5 -0.24 -34.61 24.54
CA ALA A 5 -1.60 -34.13 24.40
C ALA A 5 -1.75 -32.67 24.85
N GLY A 6 -1.16 -32.31 25.98
CA GLY A 6 -1.16 -30.93 26.49
C GLY A 6 -0.44 -29.97 25.56
N SER A 7 0.73 -30.33 25.04
CA SER A 7 1.46 -29.51 24.05
C SER A 7 0.69 -29.32 22.77
N PHE A 8 0.00 -30.35 22.29
CA PHE A 8 -0.85 -30.25 21.08
C PHE A 8 -1.99 -29.25 21.28
N VAL A 9 -2.69 -29.31 22.43
CA VAL A 9 -3.77 -28.36 22.73
C VAL A 9 -3.23 -26.92 22.77
N ILE A 10 -2.08 -26.70 23.43
CA ILE A 10 -1.45 -25.38 23.50
C ILE A 10 -1.10 -24.89 22.09
N LEU A 11 -0.51 -25.72 21.23
CA LEU A 11 -0.19 -25.35 19.84
C LEU A 11 -1.43 -24.95 19.04
N VAL A 12 -2.53 -25.71 19.18
CA VAL A 12 -3.79 -25.36 18.50
C VAL A 12 -4.31 -24.01 18.96
N VAL A 13 -4.33 -23.75 20.27
CA VAL A 13 -4.79 -22.48 20.83
C VAL A 13 -3.92 -21.32 20.34
N LEU A 14 -2.59 -21.45 20.41
CA LEU A 14 -1.67 -20.41 19.94
C LEU A 14 -1.79 -20.18 18.44
N THR A 15 -2.01 -21.23 17.65
CA THR A 15 -2.23 -21.10 16.21
C THR A 15 -3.51 -20.32 15.91
N MET A 16 -4.60 -20.66 16.60
CA MET A 16 -5.88 -19.96 16.42
C MET A 16 -5.80 -18.50 16.87
N ASP A 17 -5.11 -18.23 17.99
CA ASP A 17 -4.87 -16.86 18.46
C ASP A 17 -4.04 -16.07 17.44
N SER A 18 -2.95 -16.62 16.93
CA SER A 18 -2.12 -16.00 15.90
C SER A 18 -2.89 -15.72 14.62
N LEU A 19 -3.70 -16.68 14.15
CA LEU A 19 -4.56 -16.49 12.98
C LEU A 19 -5.58 -15.37 13.20
N SER A 20 -6.20 -15.32 14.37
CA SER A 20 -7.15 -14.27 14.74
C SER A 20 -6.49 -12.89 14.76
N GLN A 21 -5.28 -12.78 15.32
CA GLN A 21 -4.55 -11.52 15.38
C GLN A 21 -4.06 -11.06 14.00
N THR A 22 -3.52 -11.95 13.18
CA THR A 22 -3.00 -11.61 11.85
C THR A 22 -4.11 -11.28 10.86
N SER A 23 -5.23 -11.99 10.90
CA SER A 23 -6.38 -11.73 10.04
C SER A 23 -7.28 -10.62 10.57
N ALA A 24 -7.19 -10.30 11.86
CA ALA A 24 -8.11 -9.39 12.56
C ALA A 24 -9.60 -9.69 12.24
N GLY A 25 -9.94 -10.97 12.11
CA GLY A 25 -11.26 -11.41 11.67
C GLY A 25 -11.61 -10.98 10.23
N GLY A 26 -10.61 -10.84 9.36
CA GLY A 26 -10.76 -10.37 7.99
C GLY A 26 -10.95 -8.85 7.85
N LYS A 27 -10.82 -8.08 8.94
CA LYS A 27 -11.12 -6.64 8.93
C LYS A 27 -9.92 -5.74 8.57
N ARG A 28 -8.69 -6.26 8.57
CA ARG A 28 -7.49 -5.46 8.26
C ARG A 28 -7.24 -5.27 6.78
N VAL A 29 -7.63 -6.24 5.98
CA VAL A 29 -7.45 -6.22 4.53
C VAL A 29 -8.80 -5.91 3.89
N GLN A 30 -8.83 -4.85 3.12
CA GLN A 30 -10.02 -4.42 2.41
C GLN A 30 -10.26 -5.27 1.15
N ALA A 31 -11.52 -5.36 0.71
CA ALA A 31 -11.86 -5.91 -0.59
C ALA A 31 -11.18 -5.11 -1.71
N TYR A 32 -10.92 -5.74 -2.86
CA TYR A 32 -10.24 -5.06 -3.97
C TYR A 32 -11.04 -3.88 -4.53
N SER A 33 -12.37 -3.92 -4.42
CA SER A 33 -13.25 -2.83 -4.81
C SER A 33 -13.00 -1.51 -4.07
N VAL A 34 -12.24 -1.54 -2.96
CA VAL A 34 -11.83 -0.31 -2.22
C VAL A 34 -11.05 0.66 -3.10
N ILE A 35 -10.45 0.23 -4.21
CA ILE A 35 -9.79 1.13 -5.15
C ILE A 35 -10.75 2.11 -5.85
N ASN A 36 -12.06 1.85 -5.81
CA ASN A 36 -13.10 2.78 -6.25
C ASN A 36 -13.48 3.82 -5.18
N LYS A 37 -12.79 3.82 -4.06
CA LYS A 37 -13.08 4.70 -2.93
C LYS A 37 -11.93 5.67 -2.69
N LYS A 38 -12.27 6.83 -2.15
CA LYS A 38 -11.30 7.72 -1.55
C LYS A 38 -10.68 7.04 -0.33
N ILE A 39 -9.36 7.03 -0.28
CA ILE A 39 -8.61 6.50 0.85
C ILE A 39 -7.91 7.66 1.50
N ASP A 40 -8.11 7.78 2.80
CA ASP A 40 -7.51 8.78 3.67
C ASP A 40 -6.76 8.12 4.82
N TYR A 41 -5.97 8.90 5.59
CA TYR A 41 -5.20 8.36 6.69
C TYR A 41 -5.26 9.33 7.86
N GLN A 42 -6.05 9.02 8.88
CA GLN A 42 -6.39 9.92 9.96
C GLN A 42 -5.90 9.42 11.30
N PHE A 43 -5.48 10.34 12.15
CA PHE A 43 -5.11 10.03 13.53
C PHE A 43 -6.37 9.78 14.37
N LYS A 44 -6.47 8.60 14.96
CA LYS A 44 -7.54 8.22 15.89
C LYS A 44 -7.05 8.37 17.32
N LYS A 45 -7.56 9.39 18.02
CA LYS A 45 -7.12 9.74 19.38
C LYS A 45 -7.40 8.64 20.42
N ASP A 46 -8.52 7.93 20.27
CA ASP A 46 -8.91 6.79 21.11
C ASP A 46 -7.96 5.60 21.02
N LEU A 47 -7.35 5.39 19.85
CA LEU A 47 -6.40 4.32 19.59
C LEU A 47 -4.94 4.78 19.60
N ASN A 48 -4.71 6.09 19.70
CA ASN A 48 -3.40 6.73 19.64
C ASN A 48 -2.56 6.30 18.43
N LYS A 49 -3.20 6.15 17.26
CA LYS A 49 -2.53 5.73 16.01
C LYS A 49 -3.24 6.28 14.77
N PHE A 50 -2.49 6.34 13.68
CA PHE A 50 -3.07 6.60 12.37
C PHE A 50 -3.76 5.36 11.81
N MET A 51 -4.90 5.54 11.17
CA MET A 51 -5.67 4.48 10.52
C MET A 51 -6.18 4.92 9.15
N PRO A 52 -6.30 3.99 8.20
CA PRO A 52 -6.96 4.29 6.93
C PRO A 52 -8.45 4.56 7.17
N VAL A 53 -8.96 5.56 6.47
CA VAL A 53 -10.39 5.91 6.43
C VAL A 53 -10.86 5.79 5.00
N ILE A 54 -11.88 4.96 4.80
CA ILE A 54 -12.50 4.74 3.49
C ILE A 54 -13.66 5.71 3.35
N GLY A 55 -13.55 6.60 2.38
CA GLY A 55 -14.51 7.67 2.12
C GLY A 55 -15.47 7.38 0.97
N GLU A 56 -15.90 8.44 0.31
CA GLU A 56 -16.79 8.43 -0.84
C GLU A 56 -16.19 7.76 -2.08
N ASP A 57 -16.97 7.67 -3.16
CA ASP A 57 -16.50 7.13 -4.44
C ASP A 57 -15.43 8.03 -5.05
N GLU A 58 -14.30 7.42 -5.41
CA GLU A 58 -13.19 8.03 -6.12
C GLU A 58 -12.66 7.01 -7.12
N PHE A 59 -13.14 7.08 -8.36
CA PHE A 59 -12.83 6.07 -9.37
C PHE A 59 -11.39 6.21 -9.88
N LEU A 60 -10.64 5.13 -9.77
CA LEU A 60 -9.28 5.07 -10.26
C LEU A 60 -9.27 5.13 -11.80
N PHE A 61 -8.45 6.03 -12.36
CA PHE A 61 -8.37 6.32 -13.80
C PHE A 61 -9.72 6.71 -14.43
N GLY A 62 -10.60 7.33 -13.64
CA GLY A 62 -11.93 7.77 -14.09
C GLY A 62 -12.91 6.64 -14.40
N LYS A 63 -12.61 5.39 -14.01
CA LYS A 63 -13.44 4.22 -14.29
C LYS A 63 -13.84 3.51 -12.99
N GLN A 64 -15.12 3.22 -12.84
CA GLN A 64 -15.58 2.28 -11.81
C GLN A 64 -15.20 0.86 -12.22
N LEU A 65 -14.39 0.20 -11.39
CA LEU A 65 -13.92 -1.17 -11.61
C LEU A 65 -14.83 -2.16 -10.88
N THR A 66 -15.16 -3.26 -11.52
CA THR A 66 -15.74 -4.41 -10.83
C THR A 66 -14.72 -5.00 -9.84
N GLU A 67 -15.17 -5.81 -8.88
CA GLU A 67 -14.28 -6.48 -7.92
C GLU A 67 -13.22 -7.33 -8.62
N GLU A 68 -13.59 -8.02 -9.70
CA GLU A 68 -12.69 -8.86 -10.48
C GLU A 68 -11.67 -8.04 -11.28
N GLU A 69 -12.10 -6.97 -11.95
CA GLU A 69 -11.19 -6.04 -12.65
C GLU A 69 -10.21 -5.39 -11.66
N ALA A 70 -10.72 -4.99 -10.51
CA ALA A 70 -9.93 -4.42 -9.43
C ALA A 70 -8.87 -5.40 -8.92
N ARG A 71 -9.26 -6.66 -8.70
CA ARG A 71 -8.37 -7.75 -8.28
C ARG A 71 -7.28 -7.98 -9.31
N GLN A 72 -7.64 -8.11 -10.59
CA GLN A 72 -6.68 -8.34 -11.67
C GLN A 72 -5.66 -7.20 -11.79
N LEU A 73 -6.13 -5.96 -11.66
CA LEU A 73 -5.25 -4.79 -11.74
C LEU A 73 -4.29 -4.70 -10.55
N VAL A 74 -4.78 -4.95 -9.34
CA VAL A 74 -3.95 -5.00 -8.12
C VAL A 74 -2.95 -6.15 -8.17
N ASP A 75 -3.37 -7.34 -8.63
CA ASP A 75 -2.49 -8.50 -8.79
C ASP A 75 -1.41 -8.25 -9.84
N LEU A 76 -1.73 -7.55 -10.94
CA LEU A 76 -0.73 -7.12 -11.92
C LEU A 76 0.31 -6.23 -11.24
N GLY A 77 -0.11 -5.21 -10.50
CA GLY A 77 0.81 -4.32 -9.80
C GLY A 77 1.69 -5.05 -8.79
N LYS A 78 1.10 -5.94 -7.99
CA LYS A 78 1.83 -6.78 -7.05
C LYS A 78 2.90 -7.63 -7.76
N LYS A 79 2.54 -8.30 -8.85
CA LYS A 79 3.48 -9.10 -9.65
C LYS A 79 4.59 -8.24 -10.28
N THR A 80 4.23 -7.06 -10.78
CA THR A 80 5.21 -6.12 -11.35
C THR A 80 6.19 -5.62 -10.31
N THR A 81 5.73 -5.24 -9.11
CA THR A 81 6.65 -4.83 -8.03
C THR A 81 7.63 -5.94 -7.64
N GLN A 82 7.22 -7.19 -7.71
CA GLN A 82 8.08 -8.34 -7.48
C GLN A 82 9.06 -8.58 -8.65
N SER A 83 8.58 -8.63 -9.89
CA SER A 83 9.39 -8.91 -11.07
C SER A 83 10.41 -7.81 -11.39
N LYS A 84 10.08 -6.57 -11.09
CA LYS A 84 10.99 -5.41 -11.23
C LYS A 84 11.86 -5.18 -9.98
N ASN A 85 11.80 -6.08 -8.99
CA ASN A 85 12.63 -6.04 -7.77
C ASN A 85 12.54 -4.70 -7.00
N CYS A 86 11.38 -4.07 -6.92
CA CYS A 86 11.21 -2.78 -6.26
C CYS A 86 11.71 -2.77 -4.81
N MET A 87 11.60 -3.92 -4.12
CA MET A 87 12.02 -4.10 -2.73
C MET A 87 13.55 -4.11 -2.54
N ASN A 88 14.34 -4.15 -3.62
CA ASN A 88 15.79 -3.98 -3.52
C ASN A 88 16.21 -2.54 -3.19
N CYS A 89 15.31 -1.58 -3.38
CA CYS A 89 15.54 -0.17 -3.02
C CYS A 89 14.52 0.34 -2.02
N HIS A 90 13.27 -0.10 -2.13
CA HIS A 90 12.15 0.34 -1.30
C HIS A 90 11.82 -0.66 -0.19
N THR A 91 11.11 -0.18 0.82
CA THR A 91 10.42 -1.03 1.79
C THR A 91 8.92 -1.09 1.49
N LEU A 92 8.29 -2.19 1.85
CA LEU A 92 6.84 -2.36 1.89
C LEU A 92 6.48 -3.06 3.21
N LEU A 93 5.62 -2.46 4.01
CA LEU A 93 5.33 -2.90 5.38
C LEU A 93 6.62 -3.06 6.25
N GLY A 94 7.60 -2.21 6.01
CA GLY A 94 8.89 -2.26 6.70
C GLY A 94 9.87 -3.32 6.19
N ASN A 95 9.48 -4.17 5.24
CA ASN A 95 10.37 -5.17 4.62
C ASN A 95 10.98 -4.64 3.33
N GLY A 96 12.25 -4.89 3.10
CA GLY A 96 13.00 -4.47 1.92
C GLY A 96 14.22 -3.60 2.27
N ALA A 97 14.77 -2.90 1.29
CA ALA A 97 15.92 -2.04 1.48
C ALA A 97 15.51 -0.58 1.80
N TYR A 98 16.25 0.06 2.69
CA TYR A 98 16.00 1.45 3.12
C TYR A 98 16.76 2.49 2.25
N TYR A 99 16.99 2.18 0.98
CA TYR A 99 17.65 3.11 0.06
C TYR A 99 16.69 4.19 -0.45
N ALA A 100 15.43 3.84 -0.67
CA ALA A 100 14.36 4.68 -1.18
C ALA A 100 13.15 4.69 -0.20
N PRO A 101 12.16 5.58 -0.38
CA PRO A 101 11.01 5.67 0.52
C PRO A 101 10.21 4.38 0.66
N ASP A 102 9.56 4.21 1.80
CA ASP A 102 8.59 3.13 2.02
C ASP A 102 7.36 3.29 1.13
N LEU A 103 6.89 2.19 0.54
CA LEU A 103 5.78 2.17 -0.41
C LEU A 103 4.42 1.90 0.22
N THR A 104 4.37 1.59 1.51
CA THR A 104 3.13 1.14 2.19
C THR A 104 1.99 2.14 2.06
N LYS A 105 2.28 3.44 2.15
CA LYS A 105 1.31 4.52 2.01
C LYS A 105 1.64 5.47 0.84
N ALA A 106 2.42 5.00 -0.13
CA ALA A 106 2.90 5.83 -1.23
C ALA A 106 1.78 6.52 -2.03
N TRP A 107 0.59 5.90 -2.14
CA TRP A 107 -0.58 6.54 -2.75
C TRP A 107 -0.99 7.83 -2.04
N LEU A 108 -0.81 7.92 -0.73
CA LEU A 108 -1.22 9.06 0.11
C LEU A 108 -0.12 10.10 0.30
N ASP A 109 1.07 9.91 -0.30
CA ASP A 109 2.22 10.81 -0.11
C ASP A 109 1.91 12.21 -0.62
N LYS A 110 2.14 13.22 0.25
CA LYS A 110 1.95 14.65 -0.08
C LYS A 110 2.77 15.15 -1.27
N GLY A 111 3.81 14.45 -1.60
CA GLY A 111 4.65 14.77 -2.74
C GLY A 111 3.94 14.63 -4.10
N TRP A 112 2.76 14.04 -4.18
CA TRP A 112 1.97 13.99 -5.41
C TRP A 112 1.22 15.28 -5.71
N ILE A 113 1.42 16.33 -4.92
CA ILE A 113 0.94 17.72 -5.08
C ILE A 113 -0.59 17.84 -4.99
N SER A 114 -1.36 17.12 -5.80
CA SER A 114 -2.81 17.14 -5.75
C SER A 114 -3.41 15.77 -6.06
N LYS A 115 -4.63 15.54 -5.61
CA LYS A 115 -5.38 14.31 -5.88
C LYS A 115 -5.69 14.15 -7.36
N ASP A 116 -6.05 15.24 -8.03
CA ASP A 116 -6.48 15.23 -9.43
C ASP A 116 -5.33 14.86 -10.39
N THR A 117 -4.10 15.16 -10.01
CA THR A 117 -2.90 14.87 -10.82
C THR A 117 -2.15 13.62 -10.39
N ARG A 118 -2.42 13.11 -9.19
CA ARG A 118 -1.68 12.01 -8.56
C ARG A 118 -1.51 10.79 -9.46
N GLU A 119 -2.60 10.31 -10.07
CA GLU A 119 -2.58 9.13 -10.92
C GLU A 119 -1.60 9.29 -12.09
N ASN A 120 -1.74 10.39 -12.81
CA ASN A 120 -0.88 10.70 -13.96
C ASN A 120 0.58 10.93 -13.54
N MET A 121 0.80 11.59 -12.40
CA MET A 121 2.16 11.82 -11.89
C MET A 121 2.82 10.49 -11.51
N MET A 122 2.10 9.60 -10.84
CA MET A 122 2.63 8.27 -10.48
C MET A 122 2.93 7.44 -11.72
N ILE A 123 2.02 7.40 -12.70
CA ILE A 123 2.23 6.66 -13.96
C ILE A 123 3.46 7.20 -14.69
N ASN A 124 3.52 8.52 -14.92
CA ASN A 124 4.62 9.15 -15.63
C ASN A 124 5.96 8.93 -14.91
N PHE A 125 5.97 9.02 -13.57
CA PHE A 125 7.17 8.73 -12.77
C PHE A 125 7.62 7.28 -12.92
N LEU A 126 6.70 6.32 -12.91
CA LEU A 126 7.02 4.90 -13.04
C LEU A 126 7.55 4.55 -14.44
N MET A 127 7.03 5.20 -15.48
CA MET A 127 7.43 4.95 -16.87
C MET A 127 8.75 5.64 -17.25
N ASP A 128 9.01 6.82 -16.70
CA ASP A 128 10.22 7.60 -16.98
C ASP A 128 10.68 8.32 -15.68
N PRO A 129 11.31 7.58 -14.77
CA PRO A 129 11.72 8.12 -13.49
C PRO A 129 12.86 9.14 -13.60
N GLU A 130 13.67 9.11 -14.66
CA GLU A 130 14.73 10.09 -14.85
C GLU A 130 14.19 11.48 -15.15
N LYS A 131 13.20 11.56 -16.02
CA LYS A 131 12.54 12.81 -16.41
C LYS A 131 11.61 13.35 -15.34
N ASN A 132 10.89 12.45 -14.65
CA ASN A 132 9.87 12.79 -13.67
C ASN A 132 10.35 12.62 -12.21
N ALA A 133 11.68 12.51 -12.00
CA ALA A 133 12.25 12.34 -10.69
C ALA A 133 11.89 13.51 -9.76
N ARG A 134 11.37 13.17 -8.61
CA ARG A 134 11.18 14.10 -7.50
C ARG A 134 12.39 14.01 -6.58
N THR A 135 13.24 15.03 -6.60
CA THR A 135 14.44 15.08 -5.76
C THR A 135 14.08 15.64 -4.38
N PHE A 136 13.83 14.77 -3.42
CA PHE A 136 13.66 15.16 -2.01
C PHE A 136 15.00 15.50 -1.34
N GLY A 137 15.76 16.46 -1.88
CA GLY A 137 17.04 16.86 -1.31
C GLY A 137 18.15 15.80 -1.32
N SER A 138 17.93 14.66 -1.97
CA SER A 138 18.95 13.63 -2.19
C SER A 138 19.20 13.44 -3.68
N ASN A 139 20.45 13.20 -4.07
CA ASN A 139 20.80 12.88 -5.46
C ASN A 139 20.40 11.44 -5.86
N ARG A 140 19.59 10.78 -5.05
CA ARG A 140 19.10 9.42 -5.33
C ARG A 140 17.99 9.46 -6.35
N LYS A 141 18.12 8.70 -7.40
CA LYS A 141 17.12 8.56 -8.46
C LYS A 141 16.70 7.11 -8.59
N MET A 142 15.43 6.90 -8.87
CA MET A 142 14.94 5.58 -9.29
C MET A 142 15.50 5.31 -10.69
N PRO A 143 16.09 4.13 -10.95
CA PRO A 143 16.50 3.76 -12.31
C PRO A 143 15.29 3.51 -13.19
N ASP A 144 15.46 3.64 -14.51
CA ASP A 144 14.46 3.17 -15.46
C ASP A 144 14.42 1.63 -15.45
N LEU A 145 13.25 1.10 -15.13
CA LEU A 145 12.99 -0.33 -15.06
C LEU A 145 12.19 -0.84 -16.28
N ASN A 146 12.04 -0.03 -17.32
CA ASN A 146 11.23 -0.32 -18.50
C ASN A 146 9.81 -0.78 -18.10
N ILE A 147 9.13 0.02 -17.29
CA ILE A 147 7.77 -0.24 -16.85
C ILE A 147 6.81 0.26 -17.92
N THR A 148 5.96 -0.61 -18.43
CA THR A 148 4.92 -0.25 -19.40
C THR A 148 3.79 0.52 -18.71
N GLU A 149 2.99 1.27 -19.47
CA GLU A 149 1.83 2.01 -18.93
C GLU A 149 0.85 1.10 -18.18
N GLN A 150 0.61 -0.10 -18.71
CA GLN A 150 -0.28 -1.08 -18.07
C GLN A 150 0.29 -1.57 -16.74
N GLU A 151 1.58 -1.86 -16.68
CA GLU A 151 2.28 -2.23 -15.44
C GLU A 151 2.26 -1.07 -14.44
N ALA A 152 2.48 0.17 -14.90
CA ALA A 152 2.41 1.36 -14.06
C ALA A 152 1.00 1.55 -13.45
N LYS A 153 -0.06 1.42 -14.25
CA LYS A 153 -1.45 1.43 -13.76
C LYS A 153 -1.69 0.33 -12.72
N GLY A 154 -1.18 -0.86 -12.96
CA GLY A 154 -1.22 -1.96 -11.97
C GLY A 154 -0.53 -1.59 -10.66
N ILE A 155 0.69 -1.06 -10.72
CA ILE A 155 1.43 -0.61 -9.53
C ILE A 155 0.65 0.47 -8.78
N VAL A 156 0.10 1.46 -9.47
CA VAL A 156 -0.70 2.52 -8.84
C VAL A 156 -1.93 1.95 -8.12
N ALA A 157 -2.64 1.01 -8.76
CA ALA A 157 -3.78 0.33 -8.13
C ALA A 157 -3.36 -0.48 -6.91
N PHE A 158 -2.23 -1.21 -7.00
CA PHE A 158 -1.68 -1.96 -5.87
C PHE A 158 -1.31 -1.03 -4.71
N LEU A 159 -0.65 0.11 -4.96
CA LEU A 159 -0.28 1.08 -3.93
C LEU A 159 -1.51 1.77 -3.32
N LYS A 160 -2.55 2.06 -4.12
CA LYS A 160 -3.84 2.56 -3.61
C LYS A 160 -4.47 1.53 -2.68
N TRP A 161 -4.57 0.28 -3.10
CA TRP A 161 -5.10 -0.80 -2.28
C TRP A 161 -4.28 -1.03 -1.00
N MET A 162 -2.94 -1.04 -1.09
CA MET A 162 -2.05 -1.13 0.07
C MET A 162 -2.29 -0.03 1.09
N SER A 163 -2.58 1.19 0.62
CA SER A 163 -2.85 2.34 1.49
C SER A 163 -4.13 2.18 2.31
N SER A 164 -5.07 1.32 1.88
CA SER A 164 -6.31 1.03 2.59
C SER A 164 -6.15 0.02 3.74
N ILE A 165 -5.01 -0.66 3.83
CA ILE A 165 -4.77 -1.69 4.86
C ILE A 165 -4.46 -1.02 6.19
N ASP A 166 -5.07 -1.49 7.28
CA ASP A 166 -4.68 -1.10 8.64
C ASP A 166 -3.30 -1.71 8.96
N THR A 167 -2.30 -0.86 8.96
CA THR A 167 -0.90 -1.21 9.26
C THR A 167 -0.50 -0.88 10.69
N ASN A 168 -1.48 -0.74 11.58
CA ASN A 168 -1.28 -0.40 12.99
C ASN A 168 -0.48 0.90 13.21
N GLY A 169 -0.75 1.91 12.35
CA GLY A 169 -0.09 3.21 12.41
C GLY A 169 1.26 3.31 11.69
N PHE A 170 1.73 2.22 11.06
CA PHE A 170 2.96 2.26 10.27
C PHE A 170 2.70 2.86 8.87
N PRO A 171 3.61 3.66 8.32
CA PRO A 171 4.81 4.27 8.91
C PRO A 171 4.46 5.43 9.89
N TYR A 172 5.14 5.50 11.03
CA TYR A 172 4.80 6.43 12.11
C TYR A 172 5.03 7.91 11.78
N ASN A 173 5.93 8.22 10.88
CA ASN A 173 6.30 9.59 10.50
C ASN A 173 5.78 9.97 9.10
N PHE A 174 4.65 9.41 8.71
CA PHE A 174 4.07 9.66 7.41
C PHE A 174 3.19 10.91 7.42
N THR A 175 3.41 11.83 6.45
CA THR A 175 2.58 13.02 6.25
C THR A 175 1.77 12.82 4.97
N THR A 176 0.45 12.84 5.11
CA THR A 176 -0.49 12.68 3.98
C THR A 176 -0.66 13.97 3.18
N LEU A 177 -1.25 13.85 1.98
CA LEU A 177 -1.68 14.98 1.15
C LEU A 177 -2.70 15.89 1.84
N GLU A 178 -3.44 15.39 2.83
CA GLU A 178 -4.53 16.09 3.54
C GLU A 178 -4.17 16.45 5.00
N GLY A 179 -2.94 16.27 5.40
CA GLY A 179 -2.54 16.42 6.80
C GLY A 179 -2.06 17.80 7.19
N GLU A 180 -2.92 18.79 7.16
CA GLU A 180 -2.83 20.00 7.95
C GLU A 180 -4.24 20.37 8.43
N ASP A 181 -4.68 19.77 9.53
CA ASP A 181 -5.72 20.26 10.42
C ASP A 181 -5.26 20.13 11.87
#